data_5a2aa708a5948a74611f4048838497ec
#
_entry.id   5a2aa708a5948a74611f4048838497ec
#
_cell.length_a   1.000
_cell.length_b   1.000
_cell.length_c   1.000
_cell.angle_alpha   90.00
_cell.angle_beta   90.00
_cell.angle_gamma   90.00
#
_symmetry.space_group_name_H-M   'P 1'
#
loop_
_entity.id
_entity.type
_entity.pdbx_description
1 polymer ?
#
loop_
_entity_poly.entity_id
_entity_poly.type
_entity_poly.pdbx_seq_one_letter_code
_entity_poly.pdbx_strand_id
1 'polypeptide(L)'
;MKHYAKKHRREYVSCLANLADVIAALNNGAAVTAIPFGFFRSEHEDVYRIGQTNVKHPHETRLYVYACVIRTTIYVLTIGDKATQQLDINACHAKARELKSQLASEQQEDEENENG
;
A
#
# COMPACT_ATOMS: atom_id res chain seq x y z
N MET A 1 9.77 -0.47 -10.17
CA MET A 1 8.30 -0.30 -10.32
C MET A 1 7.86 0.12 -11.72
N LYS A 2 8.47 1.14 -12.29
CA LYS A 2 8.13 1.62 -13.65
C LYS A 2 8.16 0.53 -14.72
N HIS A 3 9.17 -0.33 -14.70
CA HIS A 3 9.32 -1.39 -15.69
C HIS A 3 8.18 -2.40 -15.65
N TYR A 4 7.82 -2.85 -14.45
CA TYR A 4 6.71 -3.79 -14.25
C TYR A 4 5.38 -3.17 -14.69
N ALA A 5 5.10 -1.95 -14.25
CA ALA A 5 3.87 -1.25 -14.59
C ALA A 5 3.71 -1.06 -16.10
N LYS A 6 4.79 -0.78 -16.80
CA LYS A 6 4.79 -0.61 -18.25
C LYS A 6 4.53 -1.93 -18.99
N LYS A 7 5.11 -3.04 -18.50
CA LYS A 7 4.96 -4.37 -19.07
C LYS A 7 3.56 -4.95 -18.84
N HIS A 8 2.97 -4.67 -17.66
CA HIS A 8 1.66 -5.19 -17.25
C HIS A 8 0.68 -4.05 -16.98
N ARG A 9 0.51 -3.18 -17.97
CA ARG A 9 -0.25 -1.95 -17.83
C ARG A 9 -1.72 -2.16 -17.44
N ARG A 10 -2.40 -3.13 -18.02
CA ARG A 10 -3.83 -3.38 -17.73
C ARG A 10 -4.02 -3.76 -16.27
N GLU A 11 -3.17 -4.65 -15.78
CA GLU A 11 -3.20 -5.11 -14.39
C GLU A 11 -2.84 -3.98 -13.44
N TYR A 12 -1.85 -3.18 -13.79
CA TYR A 12 -1.43 -2.02 -13.01
C TYR A 12 -2.56 -0.99 -12.89
N VAL A 13 -3.20 -0.66 -14.00
CA VAL A 13 -4.33 0.30 -14.00
C VAL A 13 -5.48 -0.23 -13.15
N SER A 14 -5.76 -1.53 -13.22
CA SER A 14 -6.78 -2.16 -12.36
C SER A 14 -6.43 -2.04 -10.88
N CYS A 15 -5.18 -2.29 -10.51
CA CYS A 15 -4.72 -2.11 -9.12
C CYS A 15 -4.87 -0.66 -8.66
N LEU A 16 -4.56 0.31 -9.51
CA LEU A 16 -4.71 1.74 -9.17
C LEU A 16 -6.19 2.12 -8.99
N ALA A 17 -7.08 1.59 -9.83
CA ALA A 17 -8.51 1.81 -9.68
C ALA A 17 -9.01 1.22 -8.35
N ASN A 18 -8.53 0.05 -7.98
CA ASN A 18 -8.86 -0.59 -6.72
C ASN A 18 -8.29 0.18 -5.52
N LEU A 19 -7.09 0.74 -5.65
CA LEU A 19 -6.53 1.64 -4.64
C LEU A 19 -7.42 2.87 -4.45
N ALA A 20 -7.93 3.45 -5.53
CA ALA A 20 -8.86 4.58 -5.45
C ALA A 20 -10.12 4.22 -4.67
N ASP A 21 -10.66 3.00 -4.84
CA ASP A 21 -11.81 2.52 -4.08
C ASP A 21 -11.50 2.40 -2.59
N VAL A 22 -10.31 1.93 -2.24
CA VAL A 22 -9.85 1.87 -0.85
C VAL A 22 -9.77 3.27 -0.25
N ILE A 23 -9.18 4.22 -0.97
CA ILE A 23 -9.07 5.62 -0.53
C ILE A 23 -10.45 6.23 -0.31
N ALA A 24 -11.39 5.98 -1.23
CA ALA A 24 -12.77 6.46 -1.10
C ALA A 24 -13.44 5.91 0.16
N ALA A 25 -13.27 4.62 0.45
CA ALA A 25 -13.81 3.99 1.65
C ALA A 25 -13.23 4.64 2.92
N LEU A 26 -11.92 4.89 2.95
CA LEU A 26 -11.25 5.56 4.07
C LEU A 26 -11.77 6.98 4.25
N ASN A 27 -11.94 7.72 3.17
CA ASN A 27 -12.47 9.08 3.20
C ASN A 27 -13.93 9.13 3.69
N ASN A 28 -14.66 8.03 3.51
CA ASN A 28 -16.04 7.89 4.01
C ASN A 28 -16.10 7.35 5.45
N GLY A 29 -14.97 7.25 6.13
CA GLY A 29 -14.90 6.90 7.53
C GLY A 29 -14.63 5.43 7.84
N ALA A 30 -14.39 4.59 6.86
CA ALA A 30 -14.06 3.19 7.12
C ALA A 30 -12.70 3.06 7.79
N ALA A 31 -12.60 2.16 8.77
CA ALA A 31 -11.30 1.77 9.31
C ALA A 31 -10.58 0.89 8.29
N VAL A 32 -9.26 1.05 8.15
CA VAL A 32 -8.49 0.31 7.16
C VAL A 32 -8.63 -1.21 7.35
N THR A 33 -8.72 -1.67 8.59
CA THR A 33 -8.87 -3.09 8.92
C THR A 33 -10.27 -3.63 8.63
N ALA A 34 -11.25 -2.77 8.37
CA ALA A 34 -12.64 -3.13 8.15
C ALA A 34 -13.09 -3.01 6.70
N ILE A 35 -12.19 -2.69 5.77
CA ILE A 35 -12.52 -2.56 4.35
C ILE A 35 -12.76 -3.96 3.76
N PRO A 36 -13.98 -4.24 3.23
CA PRO A 36 -14.39 -5.60 2.89
C PRO A 36 -14.05 -6.05 1.47
N PHE A 37 -13.24 -5.29 0.74
CA PHE A 37 -12.92 -5.63 -0.64
C PHE A 37 -12.04 -6.88 -0.74
N GLY A 38 -12.42 -7.85 -1.57
CA GLY A 38 -11.66 -9.08 -1.76
C GLY A 38 -10.25 -8.87 -2.34
N PHE A 39 -10.05 -7.80 -3.11
CA PHE A 39 -8.75 -7.45 -3.67
C PHE A 39 -7.81 -6.78 -2.67
N PHE A 40 -8.29 -6.38 -1.48
CA PHE A 40 -7.53 -5.65 -0.47
C PHE A 40 -7.27 -6.57 0.72
N ARG A 41 -6.02 -6.97 0.93
CA ARG A 41 -5.66 -7.96 1.96
C ARG A 41 -4.48 -7.50 2.78
N SER A 42 -4.55 -7.76 4.08
CA SER A 42 -3.45 -7.48 5.00
C SER A 42 -2.27 -8.43 4.76
N GLU A 43 -1.07 -7.86 4.77
CA GLU A 43 0.19 -8.60 4.80
C GLU A 43 0.94 -8.33 6.12
N HIS A 44 0.20 -7.92 7.15
CA HIS A 44 0.69 -7.60 8.50
C HIS A 44 1.53 -6.32 8.56
N GLU A 45 1.70 -5.79 9.76
CA GLU A 45 2.50 -4.58 10.04
C GLU A 45 2.07 -3.37 9.21
N ASP A 46 0.75 -3.21 8.99
CA ASP A 46 0.15 -2.12 8.22
C ASP A 46 0.52 -2.12 6.73
N VAL A 47 1.07 -3.22 6.23
CA VAL A 47 1.28 -3.46 4.80
C VAL A 47 0.08 -4.20 4.24
N TYR A 48 -0.43 -3.72 3.12
CA TYR A 48 -1.57 -4.31 2.42
C TYR A 48 -1.21 -4.57 0.96
N ARG A 49 -1.82 -5.61 0.40
CA ARG A 49 -1.72 -5.85 -1.04
C ARG A 49 -3.04 -5.55 -1.71
N ILE A 50 -2.96 -4.99 -2.89
CA ILE A 50 -4.12 -4.67 -3.73
C ILE A 50 -3.95 -5.44 -5.04
N GLY A 51 -4.90 -6.35 -5.32
CA GLY A 51 -4.90 -7.14 -6.54
C GLY A 51 -5.66 -6.46 -7.67
N GLN A 52 -5.52 -7.00 -8.88
CA GLN A 52 -6.32 -6.57 -10.02
C GLN A 52 -7.68 -7.26 -10.02
N THR A 53 -8.66 -6.64 -10.69
CA THR A 53 -10.00 -7.17 -10.93
C THR A 53 -10.41 -6.89 -12.38
N ASN A 54 -11.32 -7.71 -12.91
CA ASN A 54 -11.94 -7.49 -14.22
C ASN A 54 -10.94 -7.36 -15.39
N VAL A 55 -9.79 -8.00 -15.28
CA VAL A 55 -8.80 -8.10 -16.37
C VAL A 55 -8.89 -9.49 -16.96
N LYS A 56 -9.11 -9.55 -18.27
CA LYS A 56 -9.22 -10.81 -19.00
C LYS A 56 -7.85 -11.46 -19.18
N HIS A 57 -7.70 -12.74 -18.80
CA HIS A 57 -6.43 -13.47 -18.84
C HIS A 57 -5.29 -12.71 -18.18
N PRO A 58 -5.44 -12.34 -16.89
CA PRO A 58 -4.47 -11.45 -16.24
C PRO A 58 -3.17 -12.17 -15.90
N HIS A 59 -2.08 -11.39 -15.89
CA HIS A 59 -0.89 -11.75 -15.13
C HIS A 59 -1.14 -11.29 -13.69
N GLU A 60 -1.18 -12.22 -12.74
CA GLU A 60 -1.52 -11.90 -11.34
C GLU A 60 -0.58 -10.84 -10.78
N THR A 61 -1.11 -9.63 -10.61
CA THR A 61 -0.35 -8.45 -10.18
C THR A 61 -0.80 -8.01 -8.81
N ARG A 62 0.15 -7.60 -7.99
CA ARG A 62 -0.09 -7.11 -6.64
C ARG A 62 0.61 -5.79 -6.42
N LEU A 63 -0.16 -4.79 -6.03
CA LEU A 63 0.34 -3.49 -5.59
C LEU A 63 0.43 -3.52 -4.06
N TYR A 64 1.60 -3.20 -3.51
CA TYR A 64 1.80 -3.19 -2.06
C TYR A 64 1.83 -1.76 -1.54
N VAL A 65 1.10 -1.53 -0.46
CA VAL A 65 0.99 -0.22 0.16
C VAL A 65 1.22 -0.31 1.67
N TYR A 66 1.71 0.78 2.25
CA TYR A 66 1.77 0.97 3.70
C TYR A 66 0.71 2.00 4.09
N ALA A 67 -0.22 1.60 4.95
CA ALA A 67 -1.29 2.47 5.44
C ALA A 67 -0.88 3.11 6.77
N CYS A 68 -0.51 4.37 6.73
CA CYS A 68 -0.15 5.13 7.92
C CYS A 68 -1.37 5.89 8.44
N VAL A 69 -2.03 5.34 9.47
CA VAL A 69 -3.25 5.91 10.04
C VAL A 69 -2.99 7.27 10.68
N ILE A 70 -1.87 7.41 11.39
CA ILE A 70 -1.50 8.65 12.09
C ILE A 70 -1.36 9.82 11.11
N ARG A 71 -0.79 9.58 9.95
CA ARG A 71 -0.59 10.60 8.91
C ARG A 71 -1.73 10.67 7.90
N THR A 72 -2.73 9.80 8.01
CA THR A 72 -3.82 9.66 7.04
C THR A 72 -3.29 9.55 5.61
N THR A 73 -2.25 8.74 5.43
CA THR A 73 -1.52 8.64 4.17
C THR A 73 -1.30 7.18 3.80
N ILE A 74 -1.47 6.87 2.51
CA ILE A 74 -1.12 5.57 1.96
C ILE A 74 0.13 5.75 1.11
N TYR A 75 1.18 4.99 1.45
CA TYR A 75 2.43 4.97 0.69
C TYR A 75 2.42 3.77 -0.24
N VAL A 76 2.56 4.02 -1.53
CA VAL A 76 2.73 2.94 -2.52
C VAL A 76 4.17 2.48 -2.44
N LEU A 77 4.38 1.20 -2.12
CA LEU A 77 5.71 0.66 -1.87
C LEU A 77 6.32 0.02 -3.10
N THR A 78 5.61 -0.92 -3.71
CA THR A 78 6.08 -1.61 -4.91
C THR A 78 4.94 -2.33 -5.61
N ILE A 79 5.23 -2.86 -6.78
CA ILE A 79 4.35 -3.70 -7.56
C ILE A 79 5.12 -4.95 -7.98
N GLY A 80 4.44 -6.09 -7.96
CA GLY A 80 5.04 -7.35 -8.33
C GLY A 80 3.99 -8.38 -8.71
N ASP A 81 4.38 -9.64 -8.76
CA ASP A 81 3.50 -10.74 -9.12
C ASP A 81 3.58 -11.88 -8.08
N LYS A 82 2.86 -12.95 -8.37
CA LYS A 82 2.84 -14.12 -7.49
C LYS A 82 4.23 -14.77 -7.35
N ALA A 83 5.04 -14.73 -8.41
CA ALA A 83 6.37 -15.36 -8.40
C ALA A 83 7.34 -14.65 -7.44
N THR A 84 7.21 -13.32 -7.27
CA THR A 84 8.07 -12.51 -6.41
C THR A 84 7.43 -12.17 -5.07
N GLN A 85 6.23 -12.69 -4.78
CA GLN A 85 5.41 -12.27 -3.66
C GLN A 85 6.14 -12.28 -2.31
N GLN A 86 6.82 -13.34 -1.97
CA GLN A 86 7.48 -13.43 -0.65
C GLN A 86 8.62 -12.42 -0.51
N LEU A 87 9.41 -12.25 -1.57
CA LEU A 87 10.47 -11.24 -1.59
C LEU A 87 9.89 -9.83 -1.48
N ASP A 88 8.81 -9.57 -2.20
CA ASP A 88 8.14 -8.26 -2.18
C ASP A 88 7.57 -7.94 -0.81
N ILE A 89 6.92 -8.90 -0.15
CA ILE A 89 6.37 -8.73 1.20
C ILE A 89 7.48 -8.43 2.20
N ASN A 90 8.58 -9.18 2.14
CA ASN A 90 9.73 -8.96 3.03
C ASN A 90 10.33 -7.56 2.84
N ALA A 91 10.49 -7.14 1.60
CA ALA A 91 10.99 -5.80 1.28
C ALA A 91 10.02 -4.71 1.74
N CYS A 92 8.71 -4.95 1.61
CA CYS A 92 7.68 -4.02 2.06
C CYS A 92 7.68 -3.87 3.58
N HIS A 93 7.83 -4.95 4.33
CA HIS A 93 7.94 -4.89 5.79
C HIS A 93 9.15 -4.05 6.22
N ALA A 94 10.30 -4.27 5.58
CA ALA A 94 11.51 -3.49 5.87
C ALA A 94 11.29 -2.00 5.56
N LYS A 95 10.67 -1.69 4.42
CA LYS A 95 10.38 -0.32 4.02
C LYS A 95 9.37 0.35 4.94
N ALA A 96 8.33 -0.37 5.35
CA ALA A 96 7.32 0.14 6.28
C ALA A 96 7.95 0.46 7.64
N ARG A 97 8.84 -0.38 8.16
CA ARG A 97 9.57 -0.12 9.41
C ARG A 97 10.44 1.11 9.30
N GLU A 98 11.12 1.28 8.18
CA GLU A 98 11.94 2.46 7.90
C GLU A 98 11.07 3.73 7.88
N LEU A 99 9.93 3.70 7.19
CA LEU A 99 9.00 4.81 7.14
C LEU A 99 8.44 5.15 8.52
N LYS A 100 8.05 4.14 9.30
CA LYS A 100 7.55 4.33 10.68
C LYS A 100 8.61 5.03 11.54
N SER A 101 9.85 4.62 11.43
CA SER A 101 10.97 5.22 12.17
C SER A 101 11.19 6.68 11.78
N GLN A 102 11.19 6.97 10.48
CA GLN A 102 11.34 8.33 9.98
C GLN A 102 10.20 9.24 10.43
N LEU A 103 8.95 8.77 10.35
CA LEU A 103 7.78 9.52 10.74
C LEU A 103 7.74 9.77 12.25
N ALA A 104 8.16 8.81 13.05
CA ALA A 104 8.27 8.98 14.50
C ALA A 104 9.32 10.05 14.86
N SER A 105 10.46 10.08 14.16
CA SER A 105 11.50 11.09 14.35
C SER A 105 11.00 12.49 13.97
N GLU A 106 10.31 12.61 12.84
CA GLU A 106 9.72 13.87 12.40
C GLU A 106 8.69 14.39 13.40
N GLN A 107 7.81 13.52 13.90
CA GLN A 107 6.81 13.90 14.89
C GLN A 107 7.46 14.37 16.20
N GLN A 108 8.51 13.71 16.65
CA GLN A 108 9.26 14.10 17.84
C GLN A 108 9.91 15.46 17.66
N GLU A 109 10.51 15.74 16.51
CA GLU A 109 11.08 17.05 16.18
C GLU A 109 10.03 18.15 16.20
N ASP A 110 8.85 17.90 15.63
CA ASP A 110 7.73 18.84 15.63
C ASP A 110 7.24 19.14 17.04
N GLU A 111 7.14 18.14 17.90
CA GLU A 111 6.76 18.30 19.31
C GLU A 111 7.79 19.11 20.08
N GLU A 112 9.07 18.85 19.86
CA GLU A 112 10.17 19.62 20.49
C GLU A 112 10.15 21.07 20.04
N ASN A 113 9.88 21.34 18.76
CA ASN A 113 9.77 22.68 18.22
C ASN A 113 8.57 23.46 18.77
N GLU A 114 7.45 22.79 19.01
CA GLU A 114 6.25 23.39 19.63
C GLU A 114 6.49 23.79 21.08
N ASN A 115 7.31 23.04 21.80
CA ASN A 115 7.62 23.26 23.21
C ASN A 115 8.83 24.18 23.43
N GLY A 116 9.52 24.48 22.39
CA GLY A 116 10.70 25.34 22.42
C GLY A 116 10.40 26.74 22.02
#